data_4225d46bbaaea2d8692b27732db62c9e
#
_entry.id   4225d46bbaaea2d8692b27732db62c9e
#
_cell.length_a   1.000
_cell.length_b   1.000
_cell.length_c   1.000
_cell.angle_alpha   90.00
_cell.angle_beta   90.00
_cell.angle_gamma   90.00
#
_symmetry.space_group_name_H-M   'P 1'
#
loop_
_entity.id
_entity.type
_entity.pdbx_description
1 polymer ?
#
loop_
_entity_poly.entity_id
_entity_poly.type
_entity_poly.pdbx_seq_one_letter_code
_entity_poly.pdbx_strand_id
1 'polypeptide(L)'
;MQLYQALALARELVRRHGLSGWTVVLDDAKTRAGVCRPGRKQIGLSRPLTLLHTDAEVRDTILHEIAHALAGAVHGHDAVWQAQARELGCAATRCMTSENGRLEGAWRGTCPAGHVSTRHRRPERVQSCGVCSCTFDPDALLSWTYRGRRVPMHPAYVAEVAAIAARRQPTAAAAAGTAVAAPAAQPVRRILPPGTRVRLLGSGGYAGLTGTVVKFGRTRYQVKTRAGLVSAPVVLVQAL
;
A
#
# COMPACT_ATOMS: atom_id res chain seq x y z
N MET A 1 -6.82 -10.09 -21.45
CA MET A 1 -7.78 -11.21 -21.74
C MET A 1 -9.19 -10.66 -21.93
N GLN A 2 -9.98 -11.20 -22.86
CA GLN A 2 -11.40 -10.83 -23.00
C GLN A 2 -12.22 -11.40 -21.85
N LEU A 3 -13.28 -10.70 -21.42
CA LEU A 3 -14.06 -11.08 -20.24
C LEU A 3 -14.69 -12.46 -20.35
N TYR A 4 -15.20 -12.83 -21.54
CA TYR A 4 -15.79 -14.14 -21.74
C TYR A 4 -14.75 -15.27 -21.64
N GLN A 5 -13.52 -15.05 -22.12
CA GLN A 5 -12.41 -15.99 -22.00
C GLN A 5 -12.00 -16.16 -20.53
N ALA A 6 -11.89 -15.06 -19.78
CA ALA A 6 -11.59 -15.10 -18.35
C ALA A 6 -12.65 -15.87 -17.57
N LEU A 7 -13.94 -15.68 -17.87
CA LEU A 7 -15.02 -16.44 -17.23
C LEU A 7 -14.98 -17.93 -17.60
N ALA A 8 -14.71 -18.25 -18.86
CA ALA A 8 -14.59 -19.64 -19.31
C ALA A 8 -13.42 -20.34 -18.61
N LEU A 9 -12.24 -19.70 -18.59
CA LEU A 9 -11.05 -20.18 -17.92
C LEU A 9 -11.28 -20.38 -16.41
N ALA A 10 -11.90 -19.38 -15.76
CA ALA A 10 -12.14 -19.44 -14.32
C ALA A 10 -13.11 -20.58 -13.95
N ARG A 11 -14.19 -20.78 -14.72
CA ARG A 11 -15.13 -21.90 -14.52
C ARG A 11 -14.46 -23.26 -14.73
N GLU A 12 -13.62 -23.36 -15.74
CA GLU A 12 -12.85 -24.57 -16.02
C GLU A 12 -11.89 -24.89 -14.86
N LEU A 13 -11.12 -23.91 -14.38
CA LEU A 13 -10.18 -24.09 -13.26
C LEU A 13 -10.92 -24.40 -11.95
N VAL A 14 -12.02 -23.72 -11.64
CA VAL A 14 -12.88 -24.01 -10.47
C VAL A 14 -13.34 -25.48 -10.49
N ARG A 15 -13.83 -25.97 -11.64
CA ARG A 15 -14.26 -27.35 -11.82
C ARG A 15 -13.08 -28.32 -11.70
N ARG A 16 -11.94 -28.03 -12.34
CA ARG A 16 -10.74 -28.87 -12.32
C ARG A 16 -10.20 -29.09 -10.90
N HIS A 17 -10.28 -28.07 -10.06
CA HIS A 17 -9.81 -28.13 -8.67
C HIS A 17 -10.90 -28.55 -7.67
N GLY A 18 -11.96 -29.20 -8.14
CA GLY A 18 -12.96 -29.84 -7.29
C GLY A 18 -13.87 -28.91 -6.51
N LEU A 19 -13.92 -27.62 -6.85
CA LEU A 19 -14.78 -26.62 -6.19
C LEU A 19 -16.24 -26.74 -6.69
N SER A 20 -16.87 -27.88 -6.39
CA SER A 20 -18.26 -28.12 -6.78
C SER A 20 -19.22 -27.13 -6.13
N GLY A 21 -20.17 -26.62 -6.92
CA GLY A 21 -21.14 -25.63 -6.48
C GLY A 21 -20.60 -24.20 -6.32
N TRP A 22 -19.35 -23.95 -6.69
CA TRP A 22 -18.82 -22.58 -6.76
C TRP A 22 -19.19 -21.88 -8.06
N THR A 23 -19.46 -20.60 -7.96
CA THR A 23 -19.81 -19.73 -9.08
C THR A 23 -18.70 -18.72 -9.36
N VAL A 24 -18.59 -18.31 -10.62
CA VAL A 24 -17.67 -17.22 -11.03
C VAL A 24 -18.50 -16.05 -11.52
N VAL A 25 -18.19 -14.85 -10.99
CA VAL A 25 -18.88 -13.60 -11.35
C VAL A 25 -17.86 -12.51 -11.71
N LEU A 26 -18.33 -11.52 -12.46
CA LEU A 26 -17.57 -10.29 -12.70
C LEU A 26 -18.09 -9.17 -11.79
N ASP A 27 -17.18 -8.35 -11.28
CA ASP A 27 -17.51 -7.11 -10.56
C ASP A 27 -16.70 -5.92 -11.11
N ASP A 28 -16.98 -4.71 -10.60
CA ASP A 28 -16.35 -3.48 -11.07
C ASP A 28 -15.28 -2.94 -10.10
N ALA A 29 -14.64 -3.82 -9.33
CA ALA A 29 -13.56 -3.45 -8.43
C ALA A 29 -12.39 -2.84 -9.24
N LYS A 30 -11.79 -1.77 -8.70
CA LYS A 30 -10.71 -1.02 -9.38
C LYS A 30 -9.35 -1.21 -8.72
N THR A 31 -9.32 -1.85 -7.57
CA THR A 31 -8.11 -1.96 -6.72
C THR A 31 -7.74 -3.40 -6.36
N ARG A 32 -8.58 -4.38 -6.69
CA ARG A 32 -8.34 -5.81 -6.54
C ARG A 32 -8.74 -6.53 -7.82
N ALA A 33 -7.90 -7.44 -8.30
CA ALA A 33 -8.15 -8.21 -9.52
C ALA A 33 -9.16 -9.33 -9.31
N GLY A 34 -9.07 -10.03 -8.16
CA GLY A 34 -9.96 -11.11 -7.78
C GLY A 34 -10.50 -10.97 -6.34
N VAL A 35 -11.44 -11.83 -5.99
CA VAL A 35 -11.93 -12.03 -4.62
C VAL A 35 -12.54 -13.40 -4.45
N CYS A 36 -12.13 -14.13 -3.42
CA CYS A 36 -12.81 -15.32 -2.95
C CYS A 36 -13.86 -14.94 -1.89
N ARG A 37 -15.08 -15.47 -2.01
CA ARG A 37 -16.18 -15.32 -1.06
C ARG A 37 -16.67 -16.72 -0.61
N PRO A 38 -15.98 -17.35 0.37
CA PRO A 38 -16.28 -18.74 0.76
C PRO A 38 -17.73 -18.93 1.22
N GLY A 39 -18.28 -18.02 2.02
CA GLY A 39 -19.68 -18.10 2.48
C GLY A 39 -20.73 -18.06 1.37
N ARG A 40 -20.35 -17.62 0.17
CA ARG A 40 -21.23 -17.63 -1.02
C ARG A 40 -20.81 -18.66 -2.05
N LYS A 41 -19.76 -19.42 -1.81
CA LYS A 41 -19.10 -20.28 -2.78
C LYS A 41 -18.87 -19.55 -4.13
N GLN A 42 -18.22 -18.39 -4.07
CA GLN A 42 -18.12 -17.51 -5.22
C GLN A 42 -16.71 -16.94 -5.37
N ILE A 43 -16.21 -16.95 -6.60
CA ILE A 43 -15.03 -16.23 -7.02
C ILE A 43 -15.47 -15.05 -7.88
N GLY A 44 -15.01 -13.86 -7.53
CA GLY A 44 -15.23 -12.63 -8.31
C GLY A 44 -13.96 -12.20 -9.04
N LEU A 45 -14.10 -11.76 -10.28
CA LEU A 45 -13.04 -11.15 -11.07
C LEU A 45 -13.42 -9.71 -11.42
N SER A 46 -12.47 -8.81 -11.34
CA SER A 46 -12.66 -7.41 -11.72
C SER A 46 -12.73 -7.27 -13.24
N ARG A 47 -13.85 -6.78 -13.81
CA ARG A 47 -13.94 -6.45 -15.24
C ARG A 47 -12.80 -5.54 -15.70
N PRO A 48 -12.59 -4.35 -15.09
CA PRO A 48 -11.61 -3.42 -15.59
C PRO A 48 -10.17 -3.92 -15.47
N LEU A 49 -9.84 -4.67 -14.42
CA LEU A 49 -8.50 -5.22 -14.26
C LEU A 49 -8.28 -6.47 -15.12
N THR A 50 -9.29 -7.30 -15.36
CA THR A 50 -9.21 -8.42 -16.30
C THR A 50 -8.92 -7.94 -17.73
N LEU A 51 -9.50 -6.81 -18.15
CA LEU A 51 -9.22 -6.22 -19.47
C LEU A 51 -7.84 -5.57 -19.55
N LEU A 52 -7.30 -5.10 -18.43
CA LEU A 52 -5.99 -4.44 -18.35
C LEU A 52 -4.83 -5.45 -18.29
N HIS A 53 -5.02 -6.53 -17.57
CA HIS A 53 -3.99 -7.51 -17.26
C HIS A 53 -3.75 -8.48 -18.43
N THR A 54 -2.54 -9.03 -18.49
CA THR A 54 -2.18 -10.11 -19.42
C THR A 54 -2.95 -11.40 -19.10
N ASP A 55 -2.97 -12.32 -20.04
CA ASP A 55 -3.64 -13.60 -19.85
C ASP A 55 -3.00 -14.42 -18.70
N ALA A 56 -1.68 -14.33 -18.57
CA ALA A 56 -0.94 -14.95 -17.47
C ALA A 56 -1.34 -14.36 -16.09
N GLU A 57 -1.43 -13.03 -15.99
CA GLU A 57 -1.84 -12.35 -14.75
C GLU A 57 -3.30 -12.66 -14.38
N VAL A 58 -4.20 -12.76 -15.36
CA VAL A 58 -5.59 -13.15 -15.12
C VAL A 58 -5.68 -14.59 -14.64
N ARG A 59 -4.92 -15.51 -15.26
CA ARG A 59 -4.84 -16.90 -14.83
C ARG A 59 -4.33 -17.01 -13.40
N ASP A 60 -3.24 -16.30 -13.08
CA ASP A 60 -2.65 -16.29 -11.72
C ASP A 60 -3.64 -15.72 -10.69
N THR A 61 -4.37 -14.66 -11.04
CA THR A 61 -5.47 -14.13 -10.21
C THR A 61 -6.52 -15.19 -9.91
N ILE A 62 -6.95 -15.94 -10.92
CA ILE A 62 -7.96 -17.01 -10.75
C ILE A 62 -7.44 -18.11 -9.81
N LEU A 63 -6.22 -18.57 -10.00
CA LEU A 63 -5.59 -19.59 -9.15
C LEU A 63 -5.39 -19.11 -7.72
N HIS A 64 -5.04 -17.83 -7.53
CA HIS A 64 -4.96 -17.18 -6.22
C HIS A 64 -6.29 -17.26 -5.46
N GLU A 65 -7.42 -16.94 -6.11
CA GLU A 65 -8.74 -17.02 -5.48
C GLU A 65 -9.19 -18.47 -5.25
N ILE A 66 -8.79 -19.41 -6.12
CA ILE A 66 -8.99 -20.85 -5.91
C ILE A 66 -8.19 -21.32 -4.69
N ALA A 67 -6.94 -20.85 -4.51
CA ALA A 67 -6.14 -21.18 -3.33
C ALA A 67 -6.84 -20.74 -2.03
N HIS A 68 -7.47 -19.56 -2.01
CA HIS A 68 -8.29 -19.12 -0.87
C HIS A 68 -9.51 -20.01 -0.65
N ALA A 69 -10.15 -20.48 -1.72
CA ALA A 69 -11.30 -21.37 -1.61
C ALA A 69 -10.92 -22.74 -1.03
N LEU A 70 -9.74 -23.27 -1.40
CA LEU A 70 -9.23 -24.56 -0.93
C LEU A 70 -8.65 -24.48 0.48
N ALA A 71 -7.90 -23.43 0.80
CA ALA A 71 -7.33 -23.21 2.13
C ALA A 71 -8.42 -22.96 3.19
N GLY A 72 -9.55 -22.38 2.79
CA GLY A 72 -10.66 -22.09 3.69
C GLY A 72 -10.65 -20.66 4.24
N ALA A 73 -11.81 -20.22 4.77
CA ALA A 73 -12.09 -18.83 5.13
C ALA A 73 -11.22 -18.29 6.29
N VAL A 74 -10.66 -19.17 7.11
CA VAL A 74 -9.85 -18.79 8.27
C VAL A 74 -8.39 -18.50 7.89
N HIS A 75 -7.96 -18.95 6.71
CA HIS A 75 -6.61 -18.74 6.20
C HIS A 75 -6.57 -17.51 5.28
N GLY A 76 -5.72 -16.55 5.65
CA GLY A 76 -5.41 -15.39 4.79
C GLY A 76 -4.34 -15.76 3.75
N HIS A 77 -3.17 -15.10 3.83
CA HIS A 77 -1.99 -15.45 3.03
C HIS A 77 -0.91 -16.11 3.90
N ASP A 78 -1.33 -16.96 4.82
CA ASP A 78 -0.47 -17.71 5.74
C ASP A 78 0.19 -18.92 5.07
N ALA A 79 0.88 -19.74 5.84
CA ALA A 79 1.60 -20.90 5.31
C ALA A 79 0.67 -21.94 4.64
N VAL A 80 -0.57 -22.11 5.13
CA VAL A 80 -1.56 -23.03 4.55
C VAL A 80 -1.98 -22.55 3.17
N TRP A 81 -2.39 -21.29 3.07
CA TRP A 81 -2.72 -20.68 1.77
C TRP A 81 -1.53 -20.72 0.80
N GLN A 82 -0.30 -20.37 1.28
CA GLN A 82 0.89 -20.41 0.44
C GLN A 82 1.22 -21.80 -0.10
N ALA A 83 0.98 -22.84 0.68
CA ALA A 83 1.15 -24.22 0.22
C ALA A 83 0.18 -24.53 -0.92
N GLN A 84 -1.10 -24.22 -0.76
CA GLN A 84 -2.12 -24.37 -1.80
C GLN A 84 -1.80 -23.56 -3.06
N ALA A 85 -1.37 -22.32 -2.91
CA ALA A 85 -1.01 -21.45 -4.03
C ALA A 85 0.15 -22.05 -4.86
N ARG A 86 1.19 -22.57 -4.19
CA ARG A 86 2.31 -23.26 -4.88
C ARG A 86 1.88 -24.53 -5.58
N GLU A 87 1.03 -25.34 -4.97
CA GLU A 87 0.50 -26.56 -5.55
C GLU A 87 -0.30 -26.26 -6.83
N LEU A 88 -1.05 -25.18 -6.85
CA LEU A 88 -1.79 -24.69 -8.02
C LEU A 88 -0.89 -24.06 -9.09
N GLY A 89 0.39 -23.82 -8.78
CA GLY A 89 1.33 -23.15 -9.68
C GLY A 89 1.08 -21.64 -9.84
N CYS A 90 0.45 -20.98 -8.86
CA CYS A 90 0.34 -19.53 -8.86
C CYS A 90 1.43 -18.88 -8.00
N ALA A 91 1.65 -17.58 -8.22
CA ALA A 91 2.56 -16.80 -7.40
C ALA A 91 2.04 -16.73 -5.96
N ALA A 92 2.74 -17.39 -5.02
CA ALA A 92 2.35 -17.44 -3.61
C ALA A 92 2.65 -16.09 -2.89
N THR A 93 2.30 -14.97 -3.53
CA THR A 93 2.51 -13.60 -3.03
C THR A 93 1.17 -12.95 -2.69
N ARG A 94 1.15 -12.16 -1.62
CA ARG A 94 -0.05 -11.46 -1.16
C ARG A 94 -0.63 -10.50 -2.19
N CYS A 95 0.22 -9.86 -2.98
CA CYS A 95 -0.17 -8.87 -3.97
C CYS A 95 0.54 -9.17 -5.28
N MET A 96 -0.22 -9.27 -6.35
CA MET A 96 0.34 -9.29 -7.70
C MET A 96 0.88 -7.91 -8.04
N THR A 97 2.10 -7.86 -8.53
CA THR A 97 2.62 -6.69 -9.23
C THR A 97 2.22 -6.84 -10.69
N SER A 98 1.25 -6.07 -11.15
CA SER A 98 0.89 -6.06 -12.56
C SER A 98 1.91 -5.29 -13.37
N GLU A 99 2.42 -5.89 -14.44
CA GLU A 99 3.29 -5.23 -15.43
C GLU A 99 2.53 -4.14 -16.19
N ASN A 100 1.23 -4.29 -16.38
CA ASN A 100 0.37 -3.32 -17.04
C ASN A 100 -0.14 -2.20 -16.13
N GLY A 101 0.38 -2.12 -14.90
CA GLY A 101 0.09 -1.04 -13.98
C GLY A 101 -1.24 -1.18 -13.24
N ARG A 102 -1.73 -0.05 -12.75
CA ARG A 102 -2.96 0.06 -11.98
C ARG A 102 -3.91 1.02 -12.67
N LEU A 103 -5.21 0.78 -12.51
CA LEU A 103 -6.21 1.75 -12.97
C LEU A 103 -6.03 3.07 -12.21
N GLU A 104 -5.86 4.15 -12.95
CA GLU A 104 -5.80 5.47 -12.35
C GLU A 104 -7.17 5.87 -11.80
N GLY A 105 -7.15 6.44 -10.61
CA GLY A 105 -8.34 7.00 -10.00
C GLY A 105 -8.70 8.36 -10.62
N ALA A 106 -10.00 8.68 -10.63
CA ALA A 106 -10.48 9.96 -11.11
C ALA A 106 -10.05 11.16 -10.23
N TRP A 107 -9.67 10.90 -8.97
CA TRP A 107 -9.08 11.85 -8.06
C TRP A 107 -7.57 11.82 -8.19
N ARG A 108 -6.97 12.96 -8.53
CA ARG A 108 -5.52 13.13 -8.66
C ARG A 108 -5.04 14.11 -7.60
N GLY A 109 -4.19 13.62 -6.70
CA GLY A 109 -3.53 14.41 -5.67
C GLY A 109 -2.10 14.72 -6.07
N THR A 110 -1.70 15.98 -5.99
CA THR A 110 -0.33 16.44 -6.31
C THR A 110 0.25 17.13 -5.08
N CYS A 111 1.45 16.76 -4.66
CA CYS A 111 2.18 17.45 -3.59
C CYS A 111 2.95 18.67 -4.14
N PRO A 112 3.46 19.57 -3.28
CA PRO A 112 4.25 20.73 -3.70
C PRO A 112 5.50 20.36 -4.53
N ALA A 113 6.08 19.18 -4.31
CA ALA A 113 7.22 18.66 -5.07
C ALA A 113 6.82 18.00 -6.42
N GLY A 114 5.53 18.02 -6.80
CA GLY A 114 5.04 17.49 -8.06
C GLY A 114 4.74 15.99 -8.10
N HIS A 115 4.98 15.24 -7.02
CA HIS A 115 4.61 13.83 -6.99
C HIS A 115 3.10 13.65 -7.04
N VAL A 116 2.66 12.64 -7.78
CA VAL A 116 1.25 12.37 -8.04
C VAL A 116 0.80 11.09 -7.35
N SER A 117 -0.41 11.13 -6.79
CA SER A 117 -1.13 9.98 -6.27
C SER A 117 -2.57 10.00 -6.78
N THR A 118 -3.16 8.83 -7.07
CA THR A 118 -4.55 8.77 -7.54
C THR A 118 -5.45 8.00 -6.58
N ARG A 119 -6.75 8.35 -6.58
CA ARG A 119 -7.80 7.70 -5.79
C ARG A 119 -9.06 7.52 -6.62
N HIS A 120 -9.77 6.41 -6.40
CA HIS A 120 -11.06 6.15 -7.04
C HIS A 120 -12.25 6.81 -6.31
N ARG A 121 -12.07 7.09 -5.01
CA ARG A 121 -13.08 7.75 -4.16
C ARG A 121 -12.58 9.13 -3.75
N ARG A 122 -13.53 10.03 -3.44
CA ARG A 122 -13.22 11.36 -2.86
C ARG A 122 -12.43 11.15 -1.58
N PRO A 123 -11.27 11.81 -1.41
CA PRO A 123 -10.54 11.79 -0.16
C PRO A 123 -11.37 12.46 0.97
N GLU A 124 -11.52 11.74 2.07
CA GLU A 124 -12.22 12.23 3.28
C GLU A 124 -11.23 12.71 4.34
N ARG A 125 -9.99 12.23 4.27
CA ARG A 125 -8.90 12.56 5.19
C ARG A 125 -7.76 13.23 4.43
N VAL A 126 -7.06 14.12 5.11
CA VAL A 126 -5.84 14.73 4.59
C VAL A 126 -4.76 13.68 4.45
N GLN A 127 -4.00 13.77 3.38
CA GLN A 127 -2.89 12.86 3.07
C GLN A 127 -1.67 13.66 2.69
N SER A 128 -0.53 13.26 3.21
CA SER A 128 0.78 13.75 2.76
C SER A 128 1.40 12.80 1.74
N CYS A 129 2.36 13.32 0.98
CA CYS A 129 3.05 12.56 -0.05
C CYS A 129 3.98 11.51 0.56
N GLY A 130 3.72 10.23 0.30
CA GLY A 130 4.57 9.13 0.78
C GLY A 130 5.91 8.99 0.04
N VAL A 131 6.16 9.80 -1.01
CA VAL A 131 7.47 9.90 -1.68
C VAL A 131 8.33 10.96 -0.99
N CYS A 132 7.73 12.10 -0.59
CA CYS A 132 8.43 13.17 0.11
C CYS A 132 8.79 12.78 1.55
N SER A 133 7.89 12.08 2.24
CA SER A 133 8.09 11.67 3.63
C SER A 133 7.46 10.31 3.91
N CYS A 134 8.13 9.51 4.74
CA CYS A 134 7.61 8.21 5.20
C CYS A 134 6.61 8.33 6.36
N THR A 135 6.51 9.52 6.98
CA THR A 135 5.54 9.88 8.00
C THR A 135 4.62 10.98 7.49
N PHE A 136 3.54 11.28 8.23
CA PHE A 136 2.68 12.40 7.88
C PHE A 136 3.47 13.72 7.96
N ASP A 137 3.47 14.46 6.85
CA ASP A 137 4.20 15.71 6.69
C ASP A 137 3.23 16.80 6.21
N PRO A 138 2.95 17.81 7.05
CA PRO A 138 2.09 18.93 6.68
C PRO A 138 2.60 19.80 5.52
N ASP A 139 3.91 19.77 5.22
CA ASP A 139 4.50 20.51 4.10
C ASP A 139 4.39 19.78 2.77
N ALA A 140 4.08 18.48 2.82
CA ALA A 140 3.95 17.63 1.66
C ALA A 140 2.49 17.19 1.41
N LEU A 141 1.49 18.00 1.79
CA LEU A 141 0.08 17.64 1.61
C LEU A 141 -0.28 17.52 0.13
N LEU A 142 -1.16 16.55 -0.16
CA LEU A 142 -1.71 16.34 -1.50
C LEU A 142 -2.89 17.29 -1.76
N SER A 143 -2.75 18.14 -2.79
CA SER A 143 -3.85 18.93 -3.34
C SER A 143 -4.61 18.12 -4.39
N TRP A 144 -5.95 18.02 -4.25
CA TRP A 144 -6.76 17.12 -5.04
C TRP A 144 -7.55 17.82 -6.14
N THR A 145 -7.62 17.14 -7.29
CA THR A 145 -8.51 17.46 -8.40
C THR A 145 -9.32 16.22 -8.78
N TYR A 146 -10.53 16.42 -9.30
CA TYR A 146 -11.37 15.37 -9.86
C TYR A 146 -11.42 15.52 -11.38
N ARG A 147 -10.92 14.51 -12.12
CA ARG A 147 -10.82 14.56 -13.59
C ARG A 147 -10.17 15.87 -14.08
N GLY A 148 -9.11 16.32 -13.42
CA GLY A 148 -8.37 17.54 -13.74
C GLY A 148 -9.01 18.85 -13.27
N ARG A 149 -10.22 18.83 -12.68
CA ARG A 149 -10.92 20.02 -12.20
C ARG A 149 -10.88 20.13 -10.68
N ARG A 150 -10.77 21.33 -10.15
CA ARG A 150 -10.97 21.59 -8.72
C ARG A 150 -12.45 21.46 -8.39
N VAL A 151 -12.77 20.67 -7.40
CA VAL A 151 -14.14 20.45 -6.90
C VAL A 151 -14.14 20.54 -5.36
N PRO A 152 -15.31 20.82 -4.76
CA PRO A 152 -15.42 20.85 -3.31
C PRO A 152 -14.94 19.52 -2.69
N MET A 153 -14.09 19.63 -1.68
CA MET A 153 -13.62 18.47 -0.92
C MET A 153 -14.65 18.04 0.12
N HIS A 154 -14.49 16.81 0.63
CA HIS A 154 -15.34 16.31 1.70
C HIS A 154 -15.26 17.24 2.93
N PRO A 155 -16.36 17.53 3.66
CA PRO A 155 -16.33 18.41 4.82
C PRO A 155 -15.30 18.02 5.88
N ALA A 156 -15.13 16.72 6.15
CA ALA A 156 -14.12 16.23 7.08
C ALA A 156 -12.68 16.54 6.61
N TYR A 157 -12.41 16.46 5.30
CA TYR A 157 -11.12 16.85 4.72
C TYR A 157 -10.86 18.36 4.94
N VAL A 158 -11.87 19.19 4.67
CA VAL A 158 -11.75 20.65 4.83
C VAL A 158 -11.47 21.01 6.30
N ALA A 159 -12.21 20.41 7.23
CA ALA A 159 -12.02 20.62 8.67
C ALA A 159 -10.62 20.19 9.13
N GLU A 160 -10.11 19.05 8.62
CA GLU A 160 -8.77 18.55 8.96
C GLU A 160 -7.66 19.45 8.42
N VAL A 161 -7.79 19.98 7.19
CA VAL A 161 -6.87 20.97 6.63
C VAL A 161 -6.85 22.24 7.49
N ALA A 162 -8.01 22.75 7.88
CA ALA A 162 -8.12 23.93 8.74
C ALA A 162 -7.46 23.71 10.11
N ALA A 163 -7.66 22.54 10.71
CA ALA A 163 -7.04 22.18 11.98
C ALA A 163 -5.50 22.09 11.88
N ILE A 164 -4.98 21.55 10.77
CA ILE A 164 -3.54 21.50 10.51
C ILE A 164 -2.99 22.90 10.35
N ALA A 165 -3.67 23.77 9.59
CA ALA A 165 -3.25 25.17 9.39
C ALA A 165 -3.25 25.96 10.71
N ALA A 166 -4.28 25.80 11.54
CA ALA A 166 -4.37 26.48 12.84
C ALA A 166 -3.22 26.11 13.79
N ARG A 167 -2.79 24.83 13.79
CA ARG A 167 -1.66 24.36 14.60
C ARG A 167 -0.30 24.93 14.11
N ARG A 168 -0.23 25.44 12.90
CA ARG A 168 0.99 26.01 12.29
C ARG A 168 1.06 27.53 12.45
N GLN A 169 -0.03 28.20 12.78
CA GLN A 169 -0.01 29.64 13.09
C GLN A 169 0.58 29.82 14.49
N PRO A 170 1.70 30.56 14.66
CA PRO A 170 2.16 30.90 15.99
C PRO A 170 1.07 31.73 16.66
N THR A 171 0.64 31.31 17.85
CA THR A 171 -0.31 32.08 18.66
C THR A 171 0.33 33.46 18.93
N ALA A 172 -0.37 34.54 18.61
CA ALA A 172 0.08 35.94 18.79
C ALA A 172 0.43 36.29 20.28
N ALA A 173 0.23 35.35 21.20
CA ALA A 173 0.59 35.48 22.63
C ALA A 173 2.08 35.20 22.93
N ALA A 174 2.88 34.72 21.96
CA ALA A 174 4.31 34.42 22.19
C ALA A 174 5.27 35.54 21.73
N ALA A 175 4.74 36.71 21.33
CA ALA A 175 5.57 37.80 20.83
C ALA A 175 6.06 38.79 21.94
N ALA A 176 5.85 38.48 23.22
CA ALA A 176 6.35 39.26 24.35
C ALA A 176 7.14 38.37 25.29
N GLY A 177 8.40 38.13 25.01
CA GLY A 177 9.30 37.53 25.97
C GLY A 177 10.42 36.73 25.34
N THR A 178 11.64 37.29 25.39
CA THR A 178 12.97 36.68 25.24
C THR A 178 13.30 35.94 23.93
N ALA A 179 14.29 36.49 23.24
CA ALA A 179 15.02 35.85 22.16
C ALA A 179 15.70 34.58 22.68
N VAL A 180 15.05 33.45 22.46
CA VAL A 180 15.67 32.12 22.55
C VAL A 180 15.93 31.63 21.13
N ALA A 181 17.17 31.24 20.89
CA ALA A 181 17.69 30.77 19.60
C ALA A 181 16.68 29.89 18.83
N ALA A 182 16.54 30.18 17.53
CA ALA A 182 15.73 29.38 16.61
C ALA A 182 16.08 27.89 16.74
N PRO A 183 15.10 26.99 16.85
CA PRO A 183 15.39 25.57 16.79
C PRO A 183 15.96 25.26 15.40
N ALA A 184 17.18 24.73 15.38
CA ALA A 184 17.85 24.31 14.16
C ALA A 184 16.89 23.47 13.31
N ALA A 185 16.78 23.80 12.03
CA ALA A 185 16.02 23.05 11.05
C ALA A 185 16.37 21.57 11.18
N GLN A 186 15.38 20.73 11.50
CA GLN A 186 15.61 19.30 11.56
C GLN A 186 16.07 18.84 10.18
N PRO A 187 17.20 18.14 10.08
CA PRO A 187 17.72 17.73 8.78
C PRO A 187 16.68 16.85 8.09
N VAL A 188 16.36 17.17 6.85
CA VAL A 188 15.59 16.30 5.94
C VAL A 188 16.24 14.93 6.02
N ARG A 189 15.58 13.98 6.65
CA ARG A 189 16.12 12.63 6.83
C ARG A 189 16.22 11.96 5.47
N ARG A 190 17.41 12.03 4.87
CA ARG A 190 17.72 11.29 3.64
C ARG A 190 17.46 9.80 3.89
N ILE A 191 16.72 9.17 2.98
CA ILE A 191 16.58 7.73 2.97
C ILE A 191 17.97 7.13 2.81
N LEU A 192 18.35 6.27 3.75
CA LEU A 192 19.65 5.62 3.73
C LEU A 192 19.67 4.55 2.64
N PRO A 193 20.62 4.62 1.69
CA PRO A 193 20.72 3.63 0.63
C PRO A 193 21.12 2.25 1.18
N PRO A 194 20.82 1.16 0.45
CA PRO A 194 21.34 -0.16 0.75
C PRO A 194 22.88 -0.11 0.87
N GLY A 195 23.44 -0.86 1.81
CA GLY A 195 24.87 -0.83 2.12
C GLY A 195 25.26 0.15 3.24
N THR A 196 24.39 1.08 3.64
CA THR A 196 24.68 2.04 4.72
C THR A 196 24.79 1.31 6.06
N ARG A 197 25.88 1.57 6.80
CA ARG A 197 26.03 1.08 8.19
C ARG A 197 25.16 1.91 9.12
N VAL A 198 24.44 1.21 10.00
CA VAL A 198 23.45 1.85 10.88
C VAL A 198 23.48 1.22 12.27
N ARG A 199 23.00 2.00 13.25
CA ARG A 199 22.70 1.55 14.61
C ARG A 199 21.19 1.58 14.82
N LEU A 200 20.65 0.54 15.45
CA LEU A 200 19.24 0.47 15.84
C LEU A 200 19.05 1.18 17.18
N LEU A 201 18.17 2.17 17.20
CA LEU A 201 17.77 2.93 18.38
C LEU A 201 16.51 2.31 19.01
N GLY A 202 16.20 2.68 20.27
CA GLY A 202 14.97 2.27 20.95
C GLY A 202 15.24 1.35 22.14
N SER A 203 14.18 0.92 22.80
CA SER A 203 14.17 -0.03 23.92
C SER A 203 13.67 -1.39 23.42
N GLY A 204 14.40 -2.47 23.67
CA GLY A 204 14.02 -3.83 23.26
C GLY A 204 15.22 -4.67 22.84
N GLY A 205 14.99 -5.95 22.50
CA GLY A 205 16.05 -6.94 22.21
C GLY A 205 16.98 -6.61 21.04
N TYR A 206 16.70 -5.58 20.26
CA TYR A 206 17.51 -5.13 19.13
C TYR A 206 18.12 -3.73 19.35
N ALA A 207 17.90 -3.11 20.52
CA ALA A 207 18.44 -1.80 20.86
C ALA A 207 19.97 -1.83 20.87
N GLY A 208 20.61 -0.82 20.26
CA GLY A 208 22.06 -0.70 20.19
C GLY A 208 22.75 -1.61 19.16
N LEU A 209 22.04 -2.55 18.53
CA LEU A 209 22.63 -3.39 17.49
C LEU A 209 23.05 -2.55 16.29
N THR A 210 24.21 -2.87 15.74
CA THR A 210 24.69 -2.30 14.48
C THR A 210 24.46 -3.29 13.34
N GLY A 211 24.26 -2.77 12.14
CA GLY A 211 24.05 -3.58 10.95
C GLY A 211 24.17 -2.78 9.68
N THR A 212 23.82 -3.41 8.58
CA THR A 212 23.86 -2.79 7.25
C THR A 212 22.45 -2.77 6.67
N VAL A 213 22.01 -1.65 6.10
CA VAL A 213 20.73 -1.53 5.39
C VAL A 213 20.77 -2.43 4.17
N VAL A 214 19.83 -3.38 4.09
CA VAL A 214 19.64 -4.27 2.93
C VAL A 214 18.62 -3.70 1.99
N LYS A 215 17.50 -3.23 2.53
CA LYS A 215 16.37 -2.72 1.76
C LYS A 215 15.59 -1.69 2.59
N PHE A 216 15.06 -0.69 1.90
CA PHE A 216 14.07 0.21 2.44
C PHE A 216 12.68 -0.19 1.96
N GLY A 217 11.77 -0.45 2.87
CA GLY A 217 10.36 -0.61 2.60
C GLY A 217 9.62 0.73 2.75
N ARG A 218 8.31 0.70 2.76
CA ARG A 218 7.49 1.92 2.82
C ARG A 218 7.69 2.76 4.08
N THR A 219 7.96 2.13 5.23
CA THR A 219 8.10 2.79 6.55
C THR A 219 9.19 2.17 7.42
N ARG A 220 9.90 1.17 6.91
CA ARG A 220 10.86 0.39 7.69
C ARG A 220 12.08 0.04 6.84
N TYR A 221 13.25 0.02 7.49
CA TYR A 221 14.45 -0.58 6.93
C TYR A 221 14.51 -2.07 7.24
N GLN A 222 15.01 -2.85 6.31
CA GLN A 222 15.54 -4.18 6.60
C GLN A 222 17.04 -4.03 6.82
N VAL A 223 17.49 -4.33 8.04
CA VAL A 223 18.87 -4.18 8.46
C VAL A 223 19.44 -5.57 8.77
N LYS A 224 20.52 -5.95 8.09
CA LYS A 224 21.27 -7.17 8.37
C LYS A 224 22.17 -6.91 9.56
N THR A 225 21.89 -7.54 10.70
CA THR A 225 22.67 -7.47 11.95
C THR A 225 23.28 -8.83 12.25
N ARG A 226 24.12 -8.89 13.30
CA ARG A 226 24.63 -10.17 13.83
C ARG A 226 23.54 -11.12 14.35
N ALA A 227 22.37 -10.57 14.72
CA ALA A 227 21.20 -11.33 15.18
C ALA A 227 20.26 -11.74 14.04
N GLY A 228 20.66 -11.53 12.76
CA GLY A 228 19.85 -11.80 11.57
C GLY A 228 19.27 -10.55 10.92
N LEU A 229 18.27 -10.75 10.06
CA LEU A 229 17.60 -9.67 9.33
C LEU A 229 16.51 -9.05 10.21
N VAL A 230 16.70 -7.79 10.61
CA VAL A 230 15.80 -7.05 11.50
C VAL A 230 15.03 -6.00 10.69
N SER A 231 13.71 -5.97 10.86
CA SER A 231 12.85 -4.91 10.30
C SER A 231 12.67 -3.81 11.35
N ALA A 232 13.30 -2.65 11.12
CA ALA A 232 13.27 -1.52 12.03
C ALA A 232 12.55 -0.31 11.44
N PRO A 233 11.67 0.39 12.20
CA PRO A 233 11.10 1.66 11.78
C PRO A 233 12.19 2.69 11.45
N VAL A 234 11.96 3.55 10.47
CA VAL A 234 12.94 4.59 10.05
C VAL A 234 13.43 5.44 11.22
N VAL A 235 12.52 5.79 12.13
CA VAL A 235 12.83 6.62 13.32
C VAL A 235 13.79 5.96 14.31
N LEU A 236 13.92 4.64 14.24
CA LEU A 236 14.82 3.86 15.11
C LEU A 236 16.11 3.45 14.40
N VAL A 237 16.44 4.01 13.26
CA VAL A 237 17.64 3.70 12.49
C VAL A 237 18.49 4.96 12.33
N GLN A 238 19.70 4.91 12.86
CA GLN A 238 20.68 5.99 12.79
C GLN A 238 21.86 5.54 11.92
N ALA A 239 22.25 6.34 10.94
CA ALA A 239 23.49 6.12 10.19
C ALA A 239 24.72 6.28 11.10
N LEU A 240 25.72 5.45 10.88
CA LEU A 240 27.00 5.48 11.57
C LEU A 240 28.03 6.22 10.73
#